data_2b6ea9abc463136709fca9699296fbe3
#
_entry.id   2b6ea9abc463136709fca9699296fbe3
#
_cell.length_a   1.000
_cell.length_b   1.000
_cell.length_c   1.000
_cell.angle_alpha   90.00
_cell.angle_beta   90.00
_cell.angle_gamma   90.00
#
_symmetry.space_group_name_H-M   'P 1'
#
loop_
_entity.id
_entity.type
_entity.pdbx_description
1 polymer ?
#
loop_
_entity_poly.entity_id
_entity_poly.type
_entity_poly.pdbx_seq_one_letter_code
_entity_poly.pdbx_strand_id
1 'polypeptide(L)'
;MAQKWSDIRRKHSPEVEERIRRKVAAKGMMLNQLRAARQLTQVNLAEVLHINQGAVSMMEKRTDMYVSTLRNYIEAMGGELKITAEFPDGSIQIEQFESAAGA
;
A
#
# COMPACT_ATOMS: atom_id res chain seq x y z
N MET A 1 -23.93 -16.84 9.52
CA MET A 1 -22.57 -17.30 9.29
C MET A 1 -21.91 -16.49 8.18
N ALA A 2 -20.66 -16.16 8.37
CA ALA A 2 -19.96 -15.36 7.38
C ALA A 2 -19.77 -16.11 6.06
N GLN A 3 -19.93 -15.41 4.97
CA GLN A 3 -19.65 -15.93 3.64
C GLN A 3 -18.16 -16.13 3.47
N LYS A 4 -17.77 -17.16 2.74
CA LYS A 4 -16.35 -17.33 2.40
C LYS A 4 -15.94 -16.30 1.37
N TRP A 5 -14.72 -15.81 1.49
CA TRP A 5 -14.21 -14.82 0.55
C TRP A 5 -14.15 -15.34 -0.87
N SER A 6 -13.91 -16.64 -1.05
CA SER A 6 -13.93 -17.25 -2.36
C SER A 6 -15.30 -17.16 -3.01
N ASP A 7 -16.37 -17.28 -2.21
CA ASP A 7 -17.73 -17.17 -2.72
C ASP A 7 -18.06 -15.73 -3.14
N ILE A 8 -17.57 -14.76 -2.37
CA ILE A 8 -17.72 -13.35 -2.71
C ILE A 8 -17.02 -13.04 -4.02
N ARG A 9 -15.82 -13.57 -4.23
CA ARG A 9 -15.08 -13.38 -5.46
C ARG A 9 -15.82 -13.89 -6.68
N ARG A 10 -16.50 -15.02 -6.56
CA ARG A 10 -17.21 -15.62 -7.68
C ARG A 10 -18.34 -14.75 -8.19
N LYS A 11 -18.78 -13.79 -7.38
CA LYS A 11 -19.83 -12.86 -7.78
C LYS A 11 -19.31 -11.75 -8.69
N HIS A 12 -17.99 -11.61 -8.79
CA HIS A 12 -17.40 -10.63 -9.67
C HIS A 12 -17.46 -11.10 -11.12
N SER A 13 -17.62 -10.15 -12.05
CA SER A 13 -17.57 -10.48 -13.47
C SER A 13 -16.15 -10.87 -13.85
N PRO A 14 -15.95 -11.64 -14.93
CA PRO A 14 -14.61 -11.97 -15.41
C PRO A 14 -13.77 -10.75 -15.70
N GLU A 15 -14.37 -9.67 -16.18
CA GLU A 15 -13.65 -8.43 -16.47
C GLU A 15 -13.12 -7.77 -15.20
N VAL A 16 -13.91 -7.77 -14.14
CA VAL A 16 -13.48 -7.23 -12.84
C VAL A 16 -12.38 -8.10 -12.27
N GLU A 17 -12.52 -9.42 -12.35
CA GLU A 17 -11.51 -10.36 -11.89
C GLU A 17 -10.18 -10.13 -12.59
N GLU A 18 -10.22 -9.93 -13.89
CA GLU A 18 -9.04 -9.66 -14.69
C GLU A 18 -8.35 -8.38 -14.25
N ARG A 19 -9.14 -7.33 -14.01
CA ARG A 19 -8.62 -6.04 -13.56
C ARG A 19 -7.96 -6.15 -12.20
N ILE A 20 -8.59 -6.86 -11.27
CA ILE A 20 -8.05 -7.09 -9.94
C ILE A 20 -6.74 -7.87 -10.04
N ARG A 21 -6.68 -8.87 -10.91
CA ARG A 21 -5.49 -9.68 -11.10
C ARG A 21 -4.32 -8.85 -11.61
N ARG A 22 -4.56 -7.94 -12.55
CA ARG A 22 -3.51 -7.06 -13.06
C ARG A 22 -2.98 -6.12 -11.99
N LYS A 23 -3.85 -5.57 -11.15
CA LYS A 23 -3.43 -4.73 -10.05
C LYS A 23 -2.62 -5.51 -9.03
N VAL A 24 -3.01 -6.75 -8.78
CA VAL A 24 -2.29 -7.64 -7.87
C VAL A 24 -0.91 -7.98 -8.44
N ALA A 25 -0.83 -8.19 -9.75
CA ALA A 25 0.45 -8.51 -10.39
C ALA A 25 1.45 -7.37 -10.30
N ALA A 26 0.98 -6.12 -10.15
CA ALA A 26 1.85 -4.95 -10.06
C ALA A 26 2.35 -4.68 -8.64
N LYS A 27 1.94 -5.47 -7.64
CA LYS A 27 2.20 -5.14 -6.24
C LYS A 27 3.53 -5.64 -5.68
N GLY A 28 4.32 -6.33 -6.45
CA GLY A 28 5.59 -6.88 -5.97
C GLY A 28 6.74 -5.89 -5.96
N MET A 29 6.51 -4.67 -5.53
CA MET A 29 7.54 -3.64 -5.51
C MET A 29 8.06 -3.35 -4.12
N MET A 30 9.37 -3.06 -4.04
CA MET A 30 9.94 -2.45 -2.84
C MET A 30 9.63 -0.95 -2.82
N LEU A 31 9.76 -0.33 -1.65
CA LEU A 31 9.41 1.09 -1.52
C LEU A 31 10.19 1.99 -2.47
N ASN A 32 11.48 1.74 -2.64
CA ASN A 32 12.30 2.56 -3.54
C ASN A 32 11.86 2.39 -5.00
N GLN A 33 11.40 1.20 -5.37
CA GLN A 33 10.88 0.95 -6.71
C GLN A 33 9.55 1.67 -6.91
N LEU A 34 8.70 1.64 -5.89
CA LEU A 34 7.43 2.33 -5.93
C LEU A 34 7.64 3.83 -6.09
N ARG A 35 8.56 4.41 -5.32
CA ARG A 35 8.89 5.83 -5.41
C ARG A 35 9.39 6.19 -6.81
N ALA A 36 10.31 5.37 -7.35
CA ALA A 36 10.84 5.60 -8.69
C ALA A 36 9.74 5.50 -9.75
N ALA A 37 8.81 4.57 -9.59
CA ALA A 37 7.68 4.42 -10.51
C ALA A 37 6.77 5.65 -10.50
N ARG A 38 6.75 6.39 -9.39
CA ARG A 38 6.01 7.65 -9.27
C ARG A 38 6.85 8.84 -9.72
N GLN A 39 8.05 8.60 -10.24
CA GLN A 39 8.96 9.63 -10.75
C GLN A 39 9.41 10.62 -9.68
N LEU A 40 9.62 10.11 -8.48
CA LEU A 40 10.08 10.90 -7.34
C LEU A 40 11.47 10.45 -6.91
N THR A 41 12.33 11.43 -6.61
CA THR A 41 13.64 11.15 -6.02
C THR A 41 13.50 11.11 -4.49
N GLN A 42 14.52 10.57 -3.82
CA GLN A 42 14.56 10.63 -2.37
C GLN A 42 14.55 12.07 -1.87
N VAL A 43 15.22 12.96 -2.60
CA VAL A 43 15.25 14.38 -2.24
C VAL A 43 13.86 15.00 -2.33
N ASN A 44 13.13 14.73 -3.42
CA ASN A 44 11.77 15.24 -3.58
C ASN A 44 10.86 14.78 -2.45
N LEU A 45 10.93 13.49 -2.14
CA LEU A 45 10.10 12.92 -1.10
C LEU A 45 10.46 13.46 0.28
N ALA A 46 11.75 13.64 0.53
CA ALA A 46 12.24 14.21 1.79
C ALA A 46 11.67 15.63 1.99
N GLU A 47 11.62 16.42 0.93
CA GLU A 47 11.06 17.76 0.99
C GLU A 47 9.59 17.73 1.38
N VAL A 48 8.82 16.86 0.76
CA VAL A 48 7.39 16.74 1.07
C VAL A 48 7.17 16.30 2.51
N LEU A 49 8.01 15.38 2.98
CA LEU A 49 7.90 14.84 4.34
C LEU A 49 8.53 15.74 5.40
N HIS A 50 9.25 16.79 5.00
CA HIS A 50 9.97 17.68 5.90
C HIS A 50 11.02 16.94 6.73
N ILE A 51 11.73 16.02 6.10
CA ILE A 51 12.83 15.28 6.70
C ILE A 51 14.00 15.30 5.75
N ASN A 52 15.16 14.81 6.20
CA ASN A 52 16.32 14.77 5.32
C ASN A 52 16.31 13.51 4.43
N GLN A 53 17.10 13.55 3.38
CA GLN A 53 17.19 12.45 2.42
C GLN A 53 17.65 11.16 3.09
N GLY A 54 18.56 11.24 4.05
CA GLY A 54 19.05 10.07 4.77
C GLY A 54 17.94 9.33 5.49
N ALA A 55 16.97 10.08 6.03
CA ALA A 55 15.83 9.47 6.70
C ALA A 55 14.94 8.70 5.70
N VAL A 56 14.74 9.25 4.50
CA VAL A 56 14.00 8.53 3.44
C VAL A 56 14.76 7.27 3.05
N SER A 57 16.06 7.37 2.87
CA SER A 57 16.89 6.23 2.51
C SER A 57 16.77 5.12 3.56
N MET A 58 16.79 5.48 4.83
CA MET A 58 16.65 4.50 5.91
C MET A 58 15.28 3.85 5.92
N MET A 59 14.21 4.62 5.70
CA MET A 59 12.88 4.06 5.60
C MET A 59 12.79 2.98 4.52
N GLU A 60 13.40 3.26 3.38
CA GLU A 60 13.32 2.36 2.23
C GLU A 60 14.10 1.07 2.43
N LYS A 61 15.01 1.04 3.40
CA LYS A 61 15.81 -0.14 3.71
C LYS A 61 15.25 -0.98 4.85
N ARG A 62 14.29 -0.43 5.60
CA ARG A 62 13.75 -1.14 6.75
C ARG A 62 12.70 -2.15 6.34
N THR A 63 12.66 -3.24 7.09
CA THR A 63 11.58 -4.23 6.96
C THR A 63 10.55 -4.08 8.06
N ASP A 64 10.74 -3.11 8.93
CA ASP A 64 9.87 -2.88 10.07
C ASP A 64 9.82 -1.39 10.37
N MET A 65 8.62 -0.84 10.51
CA MET A 65 8.41 0.56 10.84
C MET A 65 7.00 0.76 11.36
N TYR A 66 6.75 1.90 11.97
CA TYR A 66 5.41 2.25 12.40
C TYR A 66 4.49 2.40 11.19
N VAL A 67 3.24 1.99 11.36
CA VAL A 67 2.22 2.17 10.31
C VAL A 67 2.06 3.65 9.95
N SER A 68 2.12 4.53 10.95
CA SER A 68 2.02 5.97 10.70
C SER A 68 3.15 6.48 9.80
N THR A 69 4.36 5.95 10.00
CA THR A 69 5.52 6.34 9.17
C THR A 69 5.31 5.88 7.73
N LEU A 70 4.88 4.63 7.56
CA LEU A 70 4.62 4.10 6.23
C LEU A 70 3.48 4.86 5.55
N ARG A 71 2.44 5.18 6.30
CA ARG A 71 1.32 5.95 5.77
C ARG A 71 1.77 7.31 5.26
N ASN A 72 2.58 8.02 6.04
CA ASN A 72 3.09 9.32 5.64
C ASN A 72 3.91 9.23 4.36
N TYR A 73 4.71 8.18 4.24
CA TYR A 73 5.51 7.93 3.05
C TYR A 73 4.62 7.76 1.81
N ILE A 74 3.59 6.95 1.93
CA ILE A 74 2.67 6.67 0.81
C ILE A 74 1.85 7.92 0.48
N GLU A 75 1.34 8.62 1.48
CA GLU A 75 0.53 9.82 1.25
C GLU A 75 1.34 10.96 0.64
N ALA A 76 2.62 11.05 0.98
CA ALA A 76 3.50 12.03 0.38
C ALA A 76 3.67 11.83 -1.12
N MET A 77 3.45 10.62 -1.61
CA MET A 77 3.49 10.30 -3.03
C MET A 77 2.12 10.42 -3.70
N GLY A 78 1.12 10.87 -2.96
CA GLY A 78 -0.24 11.01 -3.49
C GLY A 78 -1.07 9.73 -3.41
N GLY A 79 -0.59 8.73 -2.70
CA GLY A 79 -1.30 7.48 -2.54
C GLY A 79 -2.03 7.38 -1.22
N GLU A 80 -2.65 6.23 -1.01
CA GLU A 80 -3.34 5.91 0.22
C GLU A 80 -2.86 4.55 0.70
N LEU A 81 -2.49 4.44 1.96
CA LEU A 81 -2.04 3.17 2.52
C LEU A 81 -3.24 2.31 2.87
N LYS A 82 -3.26 1.11 2.32
CA LYS A 82 -4.25 0.10 2.67
C LYS A 82 -3.52 -1.14 3.13
N ILE A 83 -3.94 -1.68 4.26
CA ILE A 83 -3.32 -2.87 4.85
C ILE A 83 -4.30 -4.02 4.71
N THR A 84 -3.82 -5.10 4.14
CA THR A 84 -4.65 -6.26 3.81
C THR A 84 -4.05 -7.50 4.43
N ALA A 85 -4.89 -8.32 5.04
CA ALA A 85 -4.52 -9.65 5.48
C ALA A 85 -5.00 -10.66 4.46
N GLU A 86 -4.13 -11.60 4.09
CA GLU A 86 -4.45 -12.59 3.09
C GLU A 86 -4.50 -13.96 3.73
N PHE A 87 -5.62 -14.65 3.54
CA PHE A 87 -5.85 -15.98 4.07
C PHE A 87 -6.07 -16.96 2.93
N PRO A 88 -6.01 -18.27 3.19
CA PRO A 88 -6.23 -19.25 2.12
C PRO A 88 -7.58 -19.11 1.43
N ASP A 89 -8.59 -18.61 2.12
CA ASP A 89 -9.93 -18.43 1.56
C ASP A 89 -10.25 -17.00 1.12
N GLY A 90 -9.26 -16.10 1.13
CA GLY A 90 -9.45 -14.76 0.60
C GLY A 90 -8.68 -13.70 1.35
N SER A 91 -8.89 -12.45 0.94
CA SER A 91 -8.21 -11.29 1.51
C SER A 91 -9.21 -10.36 2.17
N ILE A 92 -8.78 -9.70 3.21
CA ILE A 92 -9.62 -8.72 3.91
C ILE A 92 -8.78 -7.50 4.28
N GLN A 93 -9.33 -6.32 4.05
CA GLN A 93 -8.67 -5.09 4.41
C GLN A 93 -8.83 -4.82 5.91
N ILE A 94 -7.73 -4.46 6.55
CA ILE A 94 -7.75 -4.11 7.96
C ILE A 94 -8.00 -2.61 8.07
N GLU A 95 -9.15 -2.23 8.62
CA GLU A 95 -9.54 -0.84 8.71
C GLU A 95 -9.00 -0.13 9.95
N GLN A 96 -8.56 -0.89 10.93
CA GLN A 96 -8.05 -0.36 12.19
C GLN A 96 -6.90 0.63 12.01
N PHE A 97 -6.15 0.50 10.93
CA PHE A 97 -4.99 1.34 10.66
C PHE A 97 -5.25 2.42 9.61
N GLU A 98 -6.49 2.68 9.28
CA GLU A 98 -6.81 3.75 8.36
C GLU A 98 -6.48 5.11 8.99
N SER A 99 -6.21 6.08 8.12
CA SER A 99 -5.76 7.38 8.58
C SER A 99 -6.81 8.07 9.45
N ALA A 100 -6.38 8.51 10.62
CA ALA A 100 -7.22 9.30 11.50
C ALA A 100 -7.53 10.68 10.90
N ALA A 101 -6.77 11.11 9.90
CA ALA A 101 -7.05 12.36 9.22
C ALA A 101 -8.41 12.31 8.51
N GLY A 102 -8.87 11.12 8.21
CA GLY A 102 -10.20 10.95 7.68
C GLY A 102 -11.30 11.04 8.73
N ALA A 103 -10.90 11.06 9.96
CA ALA A 103 -11.87 11.10 11.05
C ALA A 103 -12.10 12.53 11.50
#